data_6994a6e807d748dc5c6a0c8a59ef7e0d
#
_entry.id   6994a6e807d748dc5c6a0c8a59ef7e0d
#
_cell.length_a   1.000
_cell.length_b   1.000
_cell.length_c   1.000
_cell.angle_alpha   90.00
_cell.angle_beta   90.00
_cell.angle_gamma   90.00
#
_symmetry.space_group_name_H-M   'P 1'
#
loop_
_entity.id
_entity.type
_entity.pdbx_description
1 polymer ?
#
loop_
_entity_poly.entity_id
_entity_poly.type
_entity_poly.pdbx_seq_one_letter_code
_entity_poly.pdbx_strand_id
1 'polypeptide(L)'
;WKELPARPARYLPFPESLDARAVEALGKKGITQLYSHQRQAIDAALRGEDVVVVTPTASGKTLCYNVPVLDSILKDESARALYLFPTKALSSDQVAELYSMIERIGADVKAYTYDGDTPASARSAIRQAGHVVVTNPDMLHQGILPHHAKWVKLFENLRYVVIDEIHAYRGVFGGNLANVLR
;
A
#
# COMPACT_ATOMS: atom_id res chain seq x y z
N TRP A 1 -3.90 -24.39 29.68
CA TRP A 1 -3.47 -24.09 28.30
C TRP A 1 -4.43 -24.81 27.35
N LYS A 2 -5.06 -24.08 26.43
CA LYS A 2 -5.91 -24.68 25.41
C LYS A 2 -5.12 -24.62 24.09
N GLU A 3 -4.63 -25.75 23.67
CA GLU A 3 -3.97 -25.87 22.36
C GLU A 3 -5.02 -25.75 21.24
N LEU A 4 -4.88 -24.75 20.41
CA LEU A 4 -5.73 -24.63 19.23
C LEU A 4 -5.11 -25.47 18.12
N PRO A 5 -5.86 -26.40 17.49
CA PRO A 5 -5.32 -27.23 16.43
C PRO A 5 -4.89 -26.35 15.25
N ALA A 6 -3.74 -26.66 14.65
CA ALA A 6 -3.26 -26.01 13.46
C ALA A 6 -4.31 -26.13 12.34
N ARG A 7 -4.70 -25.02 11.74
CA ARG A 7 -5.58 -25.04 10.56
C ARG A 7 -4.71 -25.05 9.31
N PRO A 8 -4.96 -25.98 8.36
CA PRO A 8 -4.22 -26.02 7.12
C PRO A 8 -4.42 -24.72 6.34
N ALA A 9 -3.34 -24.20 5.76
CA ALA A 9 -3.39 -23.03 4.90
C ALA A 9 -4.20 -23.34 3.63
N ARG A 10 -5.05 -22.42 3.23
CA ARG A 10 -5.82 -22.52 1.97
C ARG A 10 -5.19 -21.59 0.95
N TYR A 11 -4.72 -22.17 -0.15
CA TYR A 11 -4.09 -21.46 -1.24
C TYR A 11 -5.03 -21.36 -2.45
N LEU A 12 -4.92 -20.27 -3.19
CA LEU A 12 -5.63 -20.00 -4.43
C LEU A 12 -4.65 -19.48 -5.49
N PRO A 13 -4.90 -19.74 -6.79
CA PRO A 13 -4.08 -19.19 -7.87
C PRO A 13 -4.19 -17.65 -7.90
N PHE A 14 -3.28 -17.01 -8.61
CA PHE A 14 -3.38 -15.58 -8.88
C PHE A 14 -4.65 -15.25 -9.69
N PRO A 15 -5.22 -14.02 -9.52
CA PRO A 15 -6.25 -13.53 -10.45
C PRO A 15 -5.70 -13.50 -11.89
N GLU A 16 -6.49 -14.00 -12.85
CA GLU A 16 -6.11 -13.98 -14.27
C GLU A 16 -5.95 -12.54 -14.82
N SER A 17 -6.60 -11.59 -14.18
CA SER A 17 -6.56 -10.18 -14.56
C SER A 17 -5.27 -9.45 -14.15
N LEU A 18 -4.39 -10.05 -13.35
CA LEU A 18 -3.14 -9.41 -12.95
C LEU A 18 -2.17 -9.25 -14.12
N ASP A 19 -1.46 -8.14 -14.13
CA ASP A 19 -0.35 -7.91 -15.06
C ASP A 19 0.72 -9.00 -14.90
N ALA A 20 1.17 -9.56 -16.02
CA ALA A 20 2.13 -10.65 -16.04
C ALA A 20 3.44 -10.31 -15.32
N ARG A 21 3.87 -9.04 -15.35
CA ARG A 21 5.09 -8.55 -14.65
C ARG A 21 4.92 -8.65 -13.12
N ALA A 22 3.72 -8.37 -12.60
CA ALA A 22 3.44 -8.51 -11.18
C ALA A 22 3.46 -9.99 -10.76
N VAL A 23 2.87 -10.88 -11.56
CA VAL A 23 2.89 -12.34 -11.32
C VAL A 23 4.31 -12.88 -11.36
N GLU A 24 5.12 -12.48 -12.35
CA GLU A 24 6.52 -12.89 -12.46
C GLU A 24 7.34 -12.43 -11.25
N ALA A 25 7.16 -11.19 -10.81
CA ALA A 25 7.86 -10.65 -9.64
C ALA A 25 7.53 -11.42 -8.35
N LEU A 26 6.26 -11.83 -8.18
CA LEU A 26 5.85 -12.70 -7.08
C LEU A 26 6.49 -14.08 -7.19
N GLY A 27 6.54 -14.66 -8.39
CA GLY A 27 7.22 -15.93 -8.66
C GLY A 27 8.72 -15.89 -8.32
N LYS A 28 9.43 -14.80 -8.67
CA LYS A 28 10.83 -14.57 -8.29
C LYS A 28 11.04 -14.47 -6.77
N LYS A 29 10.00 -14.12 -6.02
CA LYS A 29 9.96 -14.13 -4.55
C LYS A 29 9.62 -15.52 -3.96
N GLY A 30 9.34 -16.52 -4.79
CA GLY A 30 8.92 -17.84 -4.39
C GLY A 30 7.43 -17.95 -4.06
N ILE A 31 6.64 -16.92 -4.38
CA ILE A 31 5.19 -16.89 -4.17
C ILE A 31 4.53 -17.38 -5.46
N THR A 32 4.05 -18.61 -5.44
CA THR A 32 3.38 -19.25 -6.60
C THR A 32 1.86 -19.29 -6.45
N GLN A 33 1.37 -19.07 -5.25
CA GLN A 33 -0.05 -19.04 -4.90
C GLN A 33 -0.28 -18.02 -3.79
N LEU A 34 -1.50 -17.54 -3.68
CA LEU A 34 -1.93 -16.63 -2.62
C LEU A 34 -2.68 -17.39 -1.51
N TYR A 35 -2.53 -16.95 -0.28
CA TYR A 35 -3.47 -17.36 0.75
C TYR A 35 -4.90 -16.91 0.38
N SER A 36 -5.91 -17.65 0.82
CA SER A 36 -7.31 -17.36 0.49
C SER A 36 -7.73 -15.93 0.87
N HIS A 37 -7.28 -15.41 2.02
CA HIS A 37 -7.57 -14.04 2.44
C HIS A 37 -6.87 -12.99 1.55
N GLN A 38 -5.63 -13.27 1.10
CA GLN A 38 -4.91 -12.40 0.18
C GLN A 38 -5.64 -12.33 -1.17
N ARG A 39 -6.01 -13.50 -1.71
CA ARG A 39 -6.74 -13.57 -2.98
C ARG A 39 -8.07 -12.83 -2.89
N GLN A 40 -8.86 -13.02 -1.82
CA GLN A 40 -10.13 -12.32 -1.63
C GLN A 40 -9.96 -10.79 -1.54
N ALA A 41 -8.95 -10.33 -0.78
CA ALA A 41 -8.66 -8.90 -0.65
C ALA A 41 -8.23 -8.28 -2.00
N ILE A 42 -7.35 -8.95 -2.73
CA ILE A 42 -6.89 -8.51 -4.04
C ILE A 42 -8.05 -8.46 -5.04
N ASP A 43 -8.87 -9.50 -5.12
CA ASP A 43 -10.02 -9.55 -6.01
C ASP A 43 -11.01 -8.41 -5.73
N ALA A 44 -11.28 -8.11 -4.45
CA ALA A 44 -12.17 -7.01 -4.05
C ALA A 44 -11.57 -5.64 -4.42
N ALA A 45 -10.28 -5.41 -4.11
CA ALA A 45 -9.59 -4.17 -4.47
C ALA A 45 -9.54 -3.94 -5.98
N LEU A 46 -9.33 -5.00 -6.78
CA LEU A 46 -9.35 -4.91 -8.25
C LEU A 46 -10.74 -4.59 -8.81
N ARG A 47 -11.82 -4.90 -8.07
CA ARG A 47 -13.19 -4.48 -8.42
C ARG A 47 -13.53 -3.06 -7.95
N GLY A 48 -12.60 -2.36 -7.29
CA GLY A 48 -12.82 -1.02 -6.75
C GLY A 48 -13.62 -1.01 -5.43
N GLU A 49 -13.65 -2.11 -4.71
CA GLU A 49 -14.32 -2.22 -3.40
C GLU A 49 -13.38 -1.79 -2.27
N ASP A 50 -13.94 -1.18 -1.22
CA ASP A 50 -13.21 -0.91 0.01
C ASP A 50 -12.97 -2.21 0.79
N VAL A 51 -11.75 -2.43 1.26
CA VAL A 51 -11.33 -3.69 1.87
C VAL A 51 -10.71 -3.46 3.24
N VAL A 52 -11.17 -4.21 4.22
CA VAL A 52 -10.52 -4.31 5.54
C VAL A 52 -10.02 -5.73 5.76
N VAL A 53 -8.71 -5.89 5.97
CA VAL A 53 -8.08 -7.19 6.21
C VAL A 53 -7.75 -7.33 7.69
N VAL A 54 -8.41 -8.25 8.36
CA VAL A 54 -8.18 -8.57 9.78
C VAL A 54 -7.66 -10.00 9.88
N THR A 55 -6.35 -10.14 10.05
CA THR A 55 -5.67 -11.43 10.17
C THR A 55 -4.55 -11.32 11.21
N PRO A 56 -4.09 -12.43 11.80
CA PRO A 56 -2.96 -12.44 12.72
C PRO A 56 -1.71 -11.78 12.13
N THR A 57 -0.79 -11.39 12.99
CA THR A 57 0.54 -10.88 12.58
C THR A 57 1.26 -11.93 11.71
N ALA A 58 2.11 -11.47 10.80
CA ALA A 58 2.87 -12.31 9.86
C ALA A 58 2.01 -13.16 8.89
N SER A 59 0.78 -12.75 8.61
CA SER A 59 -0.11 -13.43 7.64
C SER A 59 0.09 -12.96 6.20
N GLY A 60 1.07 -12.10 5.93
CA GLY A 60 1.33 -11.55 4.60
C GLY A 60 0.29 -10.53 4.12
N LYS A 61 -0.27 -9.72 5.02
CA LYS A 61 -1.22 -8.63 4.69
C LYS A 61 -0.69 -7.65 3.67
N THR A 62 0.60 -7.40 3.66
CA THR A 62 1.28 -6.48 2.74
C THR A 62 0.98 -6.78 1.27
N LEU A 63 0.83 -8.05 0.90
CA LEU A 63 0.46 -8.43 -0.45
C LEU A 63 -0.98 -8.04 -0.81
N CYS A 64 -1.88 -7.98 0.18
CA CYS A 64 -3.28 -7.62 -0.05
C CYS A 64 -3.45 -6.22 -0.66
N TYR A 65 -2.50 -5.31 -0.38
CA TYR A 65 -2.54 -3.95 -0.92
C TYR A 65 -1.43 -3.66 -1.94
N ASN A 66 -0.22 -4.22 -1.78
CA ASN A 66 0.85 -3.97 -2.75
C ASN A 66 0.54 -4.55 -4.13
N VAL A 67 -0.07 -5.73 -4.20
CA VAL A 67 -0.38 -6.38 -5.48
C VAL A 67 -1.38 -5.55 -6.30
N PRO A 68 -2.57 -5.17 -5.82
CA PRO A 68 -3.51 -4.39 -6.61
C PRO A 68 -3.00 -2.97 -6.92
N VAL A 69 -2.24 -2.34 -6.02
CA VAL A 69 -1.65 -1.03 -6.27
C VAL A 69 -0.62 -1.09 -7.40
N LEU A 70 0.32 -2.03 -7.35
CA LEU A 70 1.34 -2.20 -8.38
C LEU A 70 0.71 -2.63 -9.72
N ASP A 71 -0.26 -3.52 -9.70
CA ASP A 71 -1.02 -3.93 -10.89
C ASP A 71 -1.69 -2.73 -11.57
N SER A 72 -2.33 -1.86 -10.78
CA SER A 72 -2.96 -0.64 -11.31
C SER A 72 -1.95 0.30 -11.95
N ILE A 73 -0.79 0.52 -11.33
CA ILE A 73 0.26 1.38 -11.87
C ILE A 73 0.88 0.77 -13.13
N LEU A 74 1.04 -0.55 -13.19
CA LEU A 74 1.57 -1.25 -14.37
C LEU A 74 0.64 -1.16 -15.58
N LYS A 75 -0.67 -1.08 -15.35
CA LYS A 75 -1.70 -0.92 -16.39
C LYS A 75 -1.95 0.53 -16.78
N ASP A 76 -1.75 1.45 -15.83
CA ASP A 76 -1.96 2.89 -16.01
C ASP A 76 -0.86 3.65 -15.24
N GLU A 77 0.14 4.13 -15.96
CA GLU A 77 1.27 4.89 -15.39
C GLU A 77 0.83 6.20 -14.72
N SER A 78 -0.38 6.68 -14.96
CA SER A 78 -0.93 7.83 -14.27
C SER A 78 -1.43 7.48 -12.86
N ALA A 79 -1.77 6.22 -12.58
CA ALA A 79 -2.32 5.78 -11.30
C ALA A 79 -1.42 6.13 -10.12
N ARG A 80 -2.03 6.55 -9.03
CA ARG A 80 -1.35 6.99 -7.81
C ARG A 80 -1.94 6.27 -6.58
N ALA A 81 -1.08 6.08 -5.58
CA ALA A 81 -1.46 5.52 -4.29
C ALA A 81 -0.87 6.33 -3.15
N LEU A 82 -1.63 6.44 -2.08
CA LEU A 82 -1.23 7.06 -0.82
C LEU A 82 -1.21 6.00 0.28
N TYR A 83 -0.06 5.80 0.91
CA TYR A 83 0.11 4.86 2.01
C TYR A 83 0.24 5.62 3.33
N LEU A 84 -0.59 5.30 4.29
CA LEU A 84 -0.62 5.89 5.62
C LEU A 84 -0.19 4.87 6.67
N PHE A 85 0.96 5.14 7.29
CA PHE A 85 1.47 4.37 8.41
C PHE A 85 1.47 5.23 9.69
N PRO A 86 1.21 4.64 10.87
CA PRO A 86 1.16 5.41 12.11
C PRO A 86 2.50 5.99 12.52
N THR A 87 3.61 5.29 12.24
CA THR A 87 4.96 5.73 12.58
C THR A 87 5.99 5.32 11.53
N LYS A 88 7.14 6.01 11.49
CA LYS A 88 8.25 5.66 10.59
C LYS A 88 8.81 4.26 10.84
N ALA A 89 8.91 3.85 12.11
CA ALA A 89 9.44 2.54 12.47
C ALA A 89 8.58 1.40 11.90
N LEU A 90 7.25 1.54 11.97
CA LEU A 90 6.31 0.56 11.44
C LEU A 90 6.26 0.55 9.90
N SER A 91 6.63 1.66 9.26
CA SER A 91 6.66 1.73 7.81
C SER A 91 7.90 1.11 7.18
N SER A 92 9.04 1.06 7.90
CA SER A 92 10.34 0.72 7.32
C SER A 92 10.37 -0.63 6.62
N ASP A 93 9.88 -1.69 7.29
CA ASP A 93 9.86 -3.04 6.72
C ASP A 93 8.88 -3.16 5.55
N GLN A 94 7.71 -2.51 5.68
CA GLN A 94 6.67 -2.51 4.65
C GLN A 94 7.13 -1.76 3.40
N VAL A 95 7.83 -0.64 3.59
CA VAL A 95 8.43 0.15 2.50
C VAL A 95 9.55 -0.63 1.84
N ALA A 96 10.41 -1.31 2.60
CA ALA A 96 11.46 -2.17 2.06
C ALA A 96 10.88 -3.32 1.21
N GLU A 97 9.77 -3.91 1.65
CA GLU A 97 9.06 -4.93 0.88
C GLU A 97 8.48 -4.37 -0.43
N LEU A 98 7.88 -3.18 -0.39
CA LEU A 98 7.38 -2.49 -1.59
C LEU A 98 8.51 -2.23 -2.59
N TYR A 99 9.65 -1.70 -2.14
CA TYR A 99 10.81 -1.47 -3.01
C TYR A 99 11.34 -2.76 -3.62
N SER A 100 11.43 -3.83 -2.82
CA SER A 100 11.85 -5.14 -3.32
C SER A 100 10.92 -5.68 -4.41
N MET A 101 9.62 -5.46 -4.30
CA MET A 101 8.65 -5.83 -5.35
C MET A 101 8.83 -4.99 -6.61
N ILE A 102 8.97 -3.67 -6.47
CA ILE A 102 9.20 -2.74 -7.59
C ILE A 102 10.47 -3.11 -8.36
N GLU A 103 11.56 -3.39 -7.65
CA GLU A 103 12.82 -3.81 -8.26
C GLU A 103 12.67 -5.11 -9.07
N ARG A 104 11.94 -6.10 -8.53
CA ARG A 104 11.69 -7.37 -9.23
C ARG A 104 10.79 -7.23 -10.45
N ILE A 105 9.86 -6.28 -10.42
CA ILE A 105 9.00 -5.96 -11.55
C ILE A 105 9.85 -5.37 -12.70
N GLY A 106 10.86 -4.57 -12.39
CA GLY A 106 11.74 -3.96 -13.39
C GLY A 106 11.07 -2.86 -14.22
N ALA A 107 9.92 -2.35 -13.79
CA ALA A 107 9.24 -1.22 -14.42
C ALA A 107 9.55 0.10 -13.69
N ASP A 108 9.35 1.24 -14.36
CA ASP A 108 9.60 2.57 -13.79
C ASP A 108 8.51 2.99 -12.79
N VAL A 109 8.33 2.19 -11.75
CA VAL A 109 7.43 2.51 -10.63
C VAL A 109 8.21 3.25 -9.56
N LYS A 110 7.75 4.45 -9.21
CA LYS A 110 8.41 5.33 -8.23
C LYS A 110 7.62 5.37 -6.94
N ALA A 111 8.19 4.85 -5.88
CA ALA A 111 7.68 4.96 -4.52
C ALA A 111 8.59 5.88 -3.70
N TYR A 112 8.01 6.73 -2.87
CA TYR A 112 8.74 7.67 -2.04
C TYR A 112 8.12 7.80 -0.66
N THR A 113 8.96 7.91 0.36
CA THR A 113 8.54 8.37 1.68
C THR A 113 8.53 9.89 1.71
N TYR A 114 7.42 10.45 2.19
CA TYR A 114 7.24 11.88 2.38
C TYR A 114 6.89 12.18 3.84
N ASP A 115 7.84 12.77 4.54
CA ASP A 115 7.75 13.08 5.97
C ASP A 115 8.50 14.37 6.33
N GLY A 116 8.61 14.67 7.64
CA GLY A 116 9.30 15.87 8.13
C GLY A 116 10.77 15.95 7.74
N ASP A 117 11.45 14.79 7.59
CA ASP A 117 12.87 14.71 7.25
C ASP A 117 13.13 14.72 5.75
N THR A 118 12.08 14.67 4.92
CA THR A 118 12.21 14.70 3.45
C THR A 118 12.87 16.01 3.01
N PRO A 119 14.05 15.97 2.36
CA PRO A 119 14.76 17.15 1.91
C PRO A 119 13.91 18.03 0.98
N ALA A 120 14.03 19.34 1.09
CA ALA A 120 13.27 20.29 0.27
C ALA A 120 13.48 20.05 -1.24
N SER A 121 14.70 19.69 -1.64
CA SER A 121 15.06 19.34 -3.02
C SER A 121 14.31 18.11 -3.55
N ALA A 122 14.07 17.10 -2.70
CA ALA A 122 13.36 15.89 -3.08
C ALA A 122 11.83 16.09 -3.14
N ARG A 123 11.29 17.02 -2.36
CA ARG A 123 9.83 17.23 -2.27
C ARG A 123 9.16 17.54 -3.60
N SER A 124 9.84 18.28 -4.49
CA SER A 124 9.31 18.60 -5.82
C SER A 124 9.25 17.34 -6.70
N ALA A 125 10.32 16.55 -6.71
CA ALA A 125 10.39 15.31 -7.48
C ALA A 125 9.31 14.30 -7.03
N ILE A 126 9.09 14.17 -5.71
CA ILE A 126 8.05 13.30 -5.14
C ILE A 126 6.67 13.69 -5.64
N ARG A 127 6.34 14.98 -5.60
CA ARG A 127 5.05 15.50 -6.08
C ARG A 127 4.83 15.28 -7.57
N GLN A 128 5.90 15.36 -8.36
CA GLN A 128 5.83 15.25 -9.82
C GLN A 128 5.82 13.81 -10.30
N ALA A 129 6.62 12.94 -9.69
CA ALA A 129 6.94 11.61 -10.21
C ALA A 129 6.48 10.45 -9.32
N GLY A 130 6.11 10.70 -8.06
CA GLY A 130 5.73 9.61 -7.14
C GLY A 130 4.46 8.90 -7.56
N HIS A 131 4.55 7.60 -7.86
CA HIS A 131 3.38 6.74 -8.06
C HIS A 131 2.80 6.31 -6.72
N VAL A 132 3.66 5.96 -5.77
CA VAL A 132 3.28 5.63 -4.39
C VAL A 132 3.92 6.64 -3.45
N VAL A 133 3.10 7.34 -2.69
CA VAL A 133 3.57 8.26 -1.64
C VAL A 133 3.28 7.64 -0.29
N VAL A 134 4.34 7.33 0.45
CA VAL A 134 4.25 6.77 1.80
C VAL A 134 4.41 7.90 2.81
N THR A 135 3.46 8.04 3.71
CA THR A 135 3.45 9.12 4.70
C THR A 135 2.72 8.70 5.99
N ASN A 136 2.46 9.62 6.87
CA ASN A 136 1.63 9.44 8.06
C ASN A 136 0.46 10.44 8.07
N PRO A 137 -0.58 10.21 8.90
CA PRO A 137 -1.75 11.10 8.94
C PRO A 137 -1.43 12.55 9.30
N ASP A 138 -0.46 12.78 10.17
CA ASP A 138 -0.09 14.15 10.58
C ASP A 138 0.55 14.90 9.41
N MET A 139 1.44 14.24 8.67
CA MET A 139 2.05 14.83 7.47
C MET A 139 1.02 15.01 6.35
N LEU A 140 0.08 14.06 6.19
CA LEU A 140 -1.03 14.25 5.26
C LEU A 140 -1.83 15.50 5.62
N HIS A 141 -2.20 15.65 6.89
CA HIS A 141 -2.99 16.79 7.37
C HIS A 141 -2.24 18.13 7.28
N GLN A 142 -0.97 18.18 7.70
CA GLN A 142 -0.24 19.44 7.84
C GLN A 142 0.63 19.77 6.61
N GLY A 143 1.14 18.78 5.91
CA GLY A 143 2.12 18.96 4.82
C GLY A 143 1.58 18.77 3.42
N ILE A 144 0.53 17.98 3.26
CA ILE A 144 -0.02 17.61 1.94
C ILE A 144 -1.34 18.35 1.67
N LEU A 145 -2.36 18.14 2.50
CA LEU A 145 -3.71 18.68 2.28
C LEU A 145 -3.75 20.22 2.23
N PRO A 146 -3.09 20.99 3.11
CA PRO A 146 -3.06 22.45 3.00
C PRO A 146 -2.40 22.97 1.72
N HIS A 147 -1.60 22.09 1.09
CA HIS A 147 -0.87 22.39 -0.13
C HIS A 147 -1.34 21.54 -1.32
N HIS A 148 -2.59 21.06 -1.30
CA HIS A 148 -3.15 20.15 -2.30
C HIS A 148 -2.94 20.62 -3.75
N ALA A 149 -2.96 21.92 -4.01
CA ALA A 149 -2.66 22.49 -5.32
C ALA A 149 -1.26 22.11 -5.85
N LYS A 150 -0.31 21.77 -4.97
CA LYS A 150 1.01 21.25 -5.36
C LYS A 150 1.02 19.74 -5.57
N TRP A 151 -0.06 19.06 -5.19
CA TRP A 151 -0.24 17.61 -5.22
C TRP A 151 -1.30 17.16 -6.23
N VAL A 152 -1.61 18.03 -7.22
CA VAL A 152 -2.66 17.77 -8.23
C VAL A 152 -2.49 16.41 -8.88
N LYS A 153 -1.26 16.05 -9.29
CA LYS A 153 -1.00 14.75 -9.92
C LYS A 153 -1.33 13.56 -9.02
N LEU A 154 -1.10 13.68 -7.71
CA LEU A 154 -1.46 12.63 -6.76
C LEU A 154 -2.98 12.53 -6.65
N PHE A 155 -3.66 13.63 -6.39
CA PHE A 155 -5.10 13.61 -6.07
C PHE A 155 -5.99 13.34 -7.28
N GLU A 156 -5.66 13.87 -8.46
CA GLU A 156 -6.43 13.61 -9.69
C GLU A 156 -6.33 12.15 -10.16
N ASN A 157 -5.24 11.46 -9.83
CA ASN A 157 -4.99 10.10 -10.25
C ASN A 157 -5.00 9.09 -9.09
N LEU A 158 -5.45 9.51 -7.92
CA LEU A 158 -5.47 8.66 -6.73
C LEU A 158 -6.46 7.50 -6.92
N ARG A 159 -5.93 6.27 -6.92
CA ARG A 159 -6.71 5.04 -7.03
C ARG A 159 -6.83 4.31 -5.71
N TYR A 160 -5.80 4.40 -4.87
CA TYR A 160 -5.75 3.68 -3.60
C TYR A 160 -5.28 4.56 -2.46
N VAL A 161 -5.96 4.45 -1.34
CA VAL A 161 -5.49 4.90 -0.03
C VAL A 161 -5.33 3.67 0.84
N VAL A 162 -4.10 3.38 1.24
CA VAL A 162 -3.77 2.24 2.10
C VAL A 162 -3.53 2.76 3.52
N ILE A 163 -4.23 2.19 4.48
CA ILE A 163 -4.07 2.51 5.90
C ILE A 163 -3.61 1.22 6.58
N ASP A 164 -2.33 1.14 6.91
CA ASP A 164 -1.80 -0.03 7.61
C ASP A 164 -1.82 0.19 9.12
N GLU A 165 -1.73 -0.91 9.88
CA GLU A 165 -1.78 -0.91 11.34
C GLU A 165 -2.99 -0.15 11.90
N ILE A 166 -4.16 -0.32 11.29
CA ILE A 166 -5.39 0.42 11.63
C ILE A 166 -5.73 0.33 13.12
N HIS A 167 -5.29 -0.72 13.80
CA HIS A 167 -5.47 -0.90 15.24
C HIS A 167 -4.71 0.11 16.10
N ALA A 168 -3.68 0.78 15.56
CA ALA A 168 -2.96 1.86 16.23
C ALA A 168 -3.80 3.15 16.30
N TYR A 169 -4.76 3.32 15.40
CA TYR A 169 -5.62 4.50 15.31
C TYR A 169 -6.83 4.37 16.23
N ARG A 170 -6.64 4.61 17.54
CA ARG A 170 -7.69 4.53 18.56
C ARG A 170 -7.89 5.89 19.25
N GLY A 171 -9.07 6.07 19.85
CA GLY A 171 -9.41 7.27 20.62
C GLY A 171 -9.24 8.56 19.79
N VAL A 172 -8.61 9.57 20.36
CA VAL A 172 -8.38 10.87 19.71
C VAL A 172 -7.60 10.73 18.40
N PHE A 173 -6.56 9.89 18.38
CA PHE A 173 -5.74 9.66 17.20
C PHE A 173 -6.56 9.06 16.04
N GLY A 174 -7.44 8.10 16.33
CA GLY A 174 -8.36 7.54 15.34
C GLY A 174 -9.40 8.55 14.87
N GLY A 175 -9.92 9.39 15.78
CA GLY A 175 -10.82 10.49 15.43
C GLY A 175 -10.17 11.51 14.50
N ASN A 176 -8.89 11.85 14.73
CA ASN A 176 -8.12 12.73 13.86
C ASN A 176 -7.94 12.13 12.46
N LEU A 177 -7.55 10.84 12.37
CA LEU A 177 -7.45 10.16 11.08
C LEU A 177 -8.79 10.19 10.32
N ALA A 178 -9.91 9.86 10.98
CA ALA A 178 -11.23 9.89 10.36
C ALA A 178 -11.59 11.27 9.81
N ASN A 179 -11.22 12.35 10.52
CA ASN A 179 -11.44 13.72 10.05
C ASN A 179 -10.54 14.10 8.86
N VAL A 180 -9.32 13.57 8.82
CA VAL A 180 -8.38 13.82 7.70
C VAL A 180 -8.82 13.11 6.41
N LEU A 181 -9.49 11.95 6.54
CA LEU A 181 -9.95 11.14 5.41
C LEU A 181 -11.36 11.55 4.91
N ARG A 182 -12.08 12.38 5.63
CA ARG A 182 -13.42 12.89 5.28
C ARG A 182 -13.35 14.06 4.33
#